data_e76cf4498d6d07b5b39fe643cb6213d5
#
_entry.id   e76cf4498d6d07b5b39fe643cb6213d5
#
_cell.length_a   1.000
_cell.length_b   1.000
_cell.length_c   1.000
_cell.angle_alpha   90.00
_cell.angle_beta   90.00
_cell.angle_gamma   90.00
#
_symmetry.space_group_name_H-M   'P 1'
#
loop_
_entity.id
_entity.type
_entity.pdbx_description
1 polymer ?
#
loop_
_entity_poly.entity_id
_entity_poly.type
_entity_poly.pdbx_seq_one_letter_code
_entity_poly.pdbx_strand_id
1 'polypeptide(L)'
;NQYETVFILTPALSDEQMKEAVEKFKGVLAKCGAEIISEENWGLKKLAYPIEKKSTGFYELIEFKAAPETIKTLEIAYRRDERVLRYLTVKMEKYAAEYAEKRRNNKKEA
;
A
#
# COMPACT_ATOMS: atom_id res chain seq x y z
N ASN A 1 -6.06 15.72 3.18
CA ASN A 1 -4.86 15.15 3.81
C ASN A 1 -4.22 14.11 2.91
N GLN A 2 -2.90 14.06 2.92
CA GLN A 2 -2.13 13.11 2.12
C GLN A 2 -1.62 11.98 2.99
N TYR A 3 -1.75 10.76 2.48
CA TYR A 3 -1.37 9.55 3.19
C TYR A 3 -0.56 8.63 2.30
N GLU A 4 0.23 7.79 2.95
CA GLU A 4 0.96 6.71 2.29
C GLU A 4 0.60 5.41 3.00
N THR A 5 0.20 4.41 2.25
CA THR A 5 -0.11 3.09 2.79
C THR A 5 0.78 2.03 2.14
N VAL A 6 1.37 1.20 2.97
CA VAL A 6 2.16 0.05 2.54
C VAL A 6 1.45 -1.19 3.04
N PHE A 7 1.24 -2.14 2.17
CA PHE A 7 0.68 -3.43 2.60
C PHE A 7 1.46 -4.59 1.98
N ILE A 8 1.51 -5.68 2.70
CA ILE A 8 2.28 -6.86 2.34
C ILE A 8 1.31 -8.01 2.12
N LEU A 9 1.32 -8.58 0.93
CA LEU A 9 0.47 -9.71 0.56
C LEU A 9 1.23 -11.02 0.70
N THR A 10 0.49 -12.08 1.00
CA THR A 10 1.07 -13.42 1.14
C THR A 10 1.77 -13.85 -0.16
N PRO A 11 2.96 -14.49 -0.07
CA PRO A 11 3.70 -14.93 -1.26
C PRO A 11 3.05 -16.09 -1.99
N ALA A 12 2.00 -16.68 -1.42
CA ALA A 12 1.30 -17.79 -2.05
C ALA A 12 0.40 -17.37 -3.22
N LEU A 13 0.24 -16.06 -3.45
CA LEU A 13 -0.64 -15.56 -4.52
C LEU A 13 0.00 -15.69 -5.89
N SER A 14 -0.81 -16.01 -6.90
CA SER A 14 -0.41 -15.89 -8.29
C SER A 14 -0.38 -14.40 -8.67
N ASP A 15 0.21 -14.07 -9.82
CA ASP A 15 0.25 -12.68 -10.31
C ASP A 15 -1.15 -12.11 -10.47
N GLU A 16 -2.10 -12.91 -10.96
CA GLU A 16 -3.48 -12.48 -11.13
C GLU A 16 -4.15 -12.19 -9.78
N GLN A 17 -3.93 -13.08 -8.81
CA GLN A 17 -4.49 -12.90 -7.47
C GLN A 17 -3.91 -11.66 -6.78
N MET A 18 -2.63 -11.40 -6.99
CA MET A 18 -1.98 -10.21 -6.46
C MET A 18 -2.58 -8.94 -7.05
N LYS A 19 -2.76 -8.90 -8.37
CA LYS A 19 -3.40 -7.76 -9.05
C LYS A 19 -4.81 -7.54 -8.56
N GLU A 20 -5.57 -8.62 -8.38
CA GLU A 20 -6.94 -8.55 -7.89
C GLU A 20 -6.98 -7.94 -6.48
N ALA A 21 -6.07 -8.34 -5.61
CA ALA A 21 -5.98 -7.79 -4.26
C ALA A 21 -5.67 -6.29 -4.28
N VAL A 22 -4.70 -5.88 -5.09
CA VAL A 22 -4.33 -4.45 -5.24
C VAL A 22 -5.51 -3.65 -5.77
N GLU A 23 -6.18 -4.14 -6.79
CA GLU A 23 -7.34 -3.47 -7.37
C GLU A 23 -8.49 -3.35 -6.36
N LYS A 24 -8.67 -4.35 -5.51
CA LYS A 24 -9.68 -4.31 -4.44
C LYS A 24 -9.44 -3.11 -3.51
N PHE A 25 -8.21 -2.91 -3.06
CA PHE A 25 -7.88 -1.82 -2.15
C PHE A 25 -7.93 -0.46 -2.84
N LYS A 26 -7.52 -0.39 -4.10
CA LYS A 26 -7.70 0.82 -4.90
C LYS A 26 -9.18 1.14 -5.06
N GLY A 27 -10.03 0.14 -5.22
CA GLY A 27 -11.48 0.30 -5.28
C GLY A 27 -12.06 0.83 -3.97
N VAL A 28 -11.55 0.37 -2.84
CA VAL A 28 -11.95 0.88 -1.52
C VAL A 28 -11.64 2.37 -1.43
N LEU A 29 -10.45 2.77 -1.84
CA LEU A 29 -10.04 4.17 -1.84
C LEU A 29 -10.93 5.00 -2.77
N ALA A 30 -11.23 4.50 -3.96
CA ALA A 30 -12.09 5.20 -4.92
C ALA A 30 -13.50 5.41 -4.37
N LYS A 31 -14.06 4.42 -3.71
CA LYS A 31 -15.39 4.52 -3.08
C LYS A 31 -15.43 5.57 -1.98
N CYS A 32 -14.32 5.80 -1.31
CA CYS A 32 -14.22 6.82 -0.28
C CYS A 32 -13.93 8.21 -0.84
N GLY A 33 -13.82 8.34 -2.15
CA GLY A 33 -13.51 9.61 -2.78
C GLY A 33 -12.03 9.99 -2.73
N ALA A 34 -11.16 9.04 -2.45
CA ALA A 34 -9.72 9.29 -2.39
C ALA A 34 -9.13 9.46 -3.79
N GLU A 35 -8.10 10.31 -3.88
CA GLU A 35 -7.34 10.51 -5.11
C GLU A 35 -6.01 9.79 -4.98
N ILE A 36 -5.75 8.82 -5.85
CA ILE A 36 -4.49 8.09 -5.86
C ILE A 36 -3.45 8.92 -6.58
N ILE A 37 -2.36 9.25 -5.88
CA ILE A 37 -1.29 10.09 -6.40
C ILE A 37 -0.23 9.23 -7.08
N SER A 38 0.17 8.13 -6.44
CA SER A 38 1.15 7.22 -7.00
C SER A 38 0.99 5.82 -6.42
N GLU A 39 1.52 4.86 -7.16
CA GLU A 39 1.49 3.46 -6.77
C GLU A 39 2.85 2.86 -7.11
N GLU A 40 3.43 2.13 -6.16
CA GLU A 40 4.69 1.42 -6.39
C GLU A 40 4.50 -0.04 -6.01
N ASN A 41 4.81 -0.94 -6.93
CA ASN A 41 4.87 -2.37 -6.66
C ASN A 41 6.34 -2.74 -6.45
N TRP A 42 6.68 -3.09 -5.22
CA TRP A 42 8.06 -3.44 -4.89
C TRP A 42 8.35 -4.92 -5.12
N GLY A 43 7.33 -5.69 -5.45
CA GLY A 43 7.48 -7.10 -5.72
C GLY A 43 7.71 -7.95 -4.48
N LEU A 44 8.23 -9.15 -4.71
CA LEU A 44 8.50 -10.11 -3.64
C LEU A 44 9.77 -9.70 -2.91
N LYS A 45 9.66 -9.51 -1.60
CA LYS A 45 10.78 -9.11 -0.76
C LYS A 45 10.84 -9.96 0.51
N LYS A 46 12.05 -10.11 1.04
CA LYS A 46 12.29 -10.80 2.29
C LYS A 46 11.76 -9.95 3.45
N LEU A 47 11.00 -10.56 4.34
CA LEU A 47 10.48 -9.89 5.54
C LEU A 47 11.60 -9.76 6.58
N ALA A 48 11.61 -8.63 7.30
CA ALA A 48 12.57 -8.43 8.41
C ALA A 48 12.34 -9.48 9.50
N TYR A 49 11.06 -9.81 9.74
CA TYR A 49 10.66 -10.84 10.69
C TYR A 49 9.65 -11.75 10.04
N PRO A 50 9.72 -13.09 10.25
CA PRO A 50 8.70 -13.99 9.71
C PRO A 50 7.31 -13.65 10.24
N ILE A 51 6.31 -13.70 9.35
CA ILE A 51 4.90 -13.52 9.71
C ILE A 51 4.19 -14.81 9.32
N GLU A 52 3.54 -15.46 10.29
CA GLU A 52 2.86 -16.75 10.09
C GLU A 52 3.77 -17.77 9.40
N LYS A 53 5.02 -17.84 9.81
CA LYS A 53 6.07 -18.72 9.26
C LYS A 53 6.47 -18.39 7.83
N LYS A 54 6.02 -17.26 7.29
CA LYS A 54 6.41 -16.80 5.95
C LYS A 54 7.59 -15.84 6.07
N SER A 55 8.60 -16.02 5.25
CA SER A 55 9.81 -15.20 5.24
C SER A 55 9.83 -14.15 4.14
N THR A 56 8.87 -14.19 3.21
CA THR A 56 8.76 -13.24 2.10
C THR A 56 7.33 -12.74 1.96
N GLY A 57 7.15 -11.68 1.22
CA GLY A 57 5.84 -11.13 0.90
C GLY A 57 5.91 -10.16 -0.26
N PHE A 58 4.77 -9.93 -0.89
CA PHE A 58 4.64 -8.93 -1.95
C PHE A 58 4.35 -7.57 -1.34
N TYR A 59 5.21 -6.59 -1.60
CA TYR A 59 5.10 -5.23 -1.07
C TYR A 59 4.46 -4.31 -2.10
N GLU A 60 3.45 -3.56 -1.65
CA GLU A 60 2.76 -2.56 -2.46
C GLU A 60 2.67 -1.25 -1.68
N LEU A 61 2.97 -0.15 -2.35
CA LEU A 61 2.89 1.19 -1.77
C LEU A 61 1.90 2.03 -2.57
N ILE A 62 0.96 2.67 -1.89
CA ILE A 62 0.02 3.61 -2.52
C ILE A 62 0.05 4.92 -1.77
N GLU A 63 0.26 6.01 -2.51
CA GLU A 63 0.17 7.37 -1.96
C GLU A 63 -1.12 7.99 -2.47
N PHE A 64 -1.91 8.57 -1.56
CA PHE A 64 -3.22 9.10 -1.91
C PHE A 64 -3.62 10.28 -1.05
N LYS A 65 -4.58 11.07 -1.55
CA LYS A 65 -5.22 12.15 -0.80
C LYS A 65 -6.63 11.72 -0.45
N ALA A 66 -7.01 11.92 0.81
CA ALA A 66 -8.33 11.49 1.28
C ALA A 66 -8.71 12.22 2.57
N ALA A 67 -10.00 12.12 2.93
CA ALA A 67 -10.47 12.53 4.24
C ALA A 67 -9.97 11.54 5.30
N PRO A 68 -9.79 11.98 6.56
CA PRO A 68 -9.31 11.08 7.62
C PRO A 68 -10.14 9.82 7.84
N GLU A 69 -11.43 9.87 7.60
CA GLU A 69 -12.36 8.74 7.75
C GLU A 69 -12.03 7.58 6.82
N THR A 70 -11.42 7.87 5.68
CA THR A 70 -11.02 6.87 4.68
C THR A 70 -10.05 5.85 5.28
N ILE A 71 -9.20 6.29 6.19
CA ILE A 71 -8.17 5.43 6.79
C ILE A 71 -8.81 4.28 7.57
N LYS A 72 -9.87 4.55 8.33
CA LYS A 72 -10.58 3.50 9.06
C LYS A 72 -11.15 2.46 8.12
N THR A 73 -11.79 2.91 7.04
CA THR A 73 -12.38 2.01 6.06
C THR A 73 -11.32 1.14 5.40
N LEU A 74 -10.19 1.74 5.03
CA LEU A 74 -9.07 1.03 4.41
C LEU A 74 -8.48 -0.01 5.37
N GLU A 75 -8.25 0.37 6.62
CA GLU A 75 -7.68 -0.56 7.62
C GLU A 75 -8.59 -1.73 7.93
N ILE A 76 -9.90 -1.50 7.96
CA ILE A 76 -10.89 -2.57 8.13
C ILE A 76 -10.80 -3.54 6.94
N ALA A 77 -10.69 -3.01 5.73
CA ALA A 77 -10.55 -3.84 4.52
C ALA A 77 -9.29 -4.70 4.59
N TYR A 78 -8.17 -4.13 5.03
CA TYR A 78 -6.93 -4.89 5.21
C TYR A 78 -7.10 -6.02 6.24
N ARG A 79 -7.67 -5.70 7.40
CA ARG A 79 -7.84 -6.69 8.48
C ARG A 79 -8.74 -7.85 8.09
N ARG A 80 -9.73 -7.61 7.24
CA ARG A 80 -10.67 -8.63 6.80
C ARG A 80 -10.16 -9.48 5.64
N ASP A 81 -9.03 -9.09 5.05
CA ASP A 81 -8.49 -9.81 3.90
C ASP A 81 -7.34 -10.71 4.33
N GLU A 82 -7.56 -12.03 4.22
CA GLU A 82 -6.59 -13.03 4.61
C GLU A 82 -5.29 -12.97 3.81
N ARG A 83 -5.32 -12.34 2.63
CA ARG A 83 -4.14 -12.21 1.78
C ARG A 83 -3.17 -11.16 2.31
N VAL A 84 -3.63 -10.24 3.16
CA VAL A 84 -2.79 -9.19 3.74
C VAL A 84 -2.11 -9.71 5.00
N LEU A 85 -0.77 -9.80 4.97
CA LEU A 85 0.03 -10.21 6.12
C LEU A 85 0.23 -9.05 7.09
N ARG A 86 0.46 -7.87 6.55
CA ARG A 86 0.74 -6.68 7.35
C ARG A 86 0.43 -5.43 6.54
N TYR A 87 0.10 -4.35 7.25
CA TYR A 87 -0.12 -3.05 6.61
C TYR A 87 0.31 -1.93 7.54
N LEU A 88 0.62 -0.77 6.94
CA LEU A 88 0.93 0.45 7.68
C LEU A 88 0.48 1.64 6.85
N THR A 89 -0.33 2.51 7.46
CA THR A 89 -0.79 3.75 6.82
C THR A 89 -0.35 4.92 7.67
N VAL A 90 0.34 5.88 7.06
CA VAL A 90 0.84 7.05 7.76
C VAL A 90 0.37 8.33 7.06
N LYS A 91 0.09 9.35 7.88
CA LYS A 91 -0.21 10.68 7.36
C LYS A 91 1.10 11.36 6.98
N MET A 92 1.14 11.92 5.79
CA MET A 92 2.33 12.60 5.30
C MET A 92 2.28 14.08 5.65
N GLU A 93 3.28 14.53 6.39
CA GLU A 93 3.49 15.95 6.61
C GLU A 93 4.00 16.58 5.33
N LYS A 94 3.85 17.91 5.21
CA LYS A 94 4.24 18.63 4.00
C LYS A 94 5.65 18.27 3.51
N TYR A 95 6.62 18.25 4.41
CA TYR A 95 8.00 17.93 4.04
C TYR A 95 8.18 16.48 3.61
N ALA A 96 7.47 15.58 4.26
CA ALA A 96 7.52 14.15 3.89
C ALA A 96 6.92 13.95 2.50
N ALA A 97 5.84 14.67 2.17
CA ALA A 97 5.22 14.58 0.85
C ALA A 97 6.17 15.09 -0.24
N GLU A 98 6.87 16.21 0.01
CA GLU A 98 7.85 16.76 -0.91
C GLU A 98 9.03 15.80 -1.11
N TYR A 99 9.50 15.19 -0.03
CA TYR A 99 10.57 14.20 -0.09
C TYR A 99 10.16 12.98 -0.91
N ALA A 100 8.94 12.49 -0.72
CA ALA A 100 8.42 11.35 -1.47
C ALA A 100 8.35 11.66 -2.97
N GLU A 101 7.94 12.89 -3.32
CA GLU A 101 7.91 13.34 -4.70
C GLU A 101 9.30 13.36 -5.32
N LYS A 102 10.29 13.89 -4.61
CA LYS A 102 11.68 13.88 -5.06
C LYS A 102 12.20 12.46 -5.25
N ARG A 103 11.89 11.57 -4.33
CA ARG A 103 12.29 10.17 -4.43
C ARG A 103 11.72 9.51 -5.68
N ARG A 104 10.45 9.77 -5.99
CA ARG A 104 9.82 9.24 -7.21
C ARG A 104 10.48 9.78 -8.47
N ASN A 105 10.76 11.07 -8.49
CA ASN A 105 11.41 11.71 -9.64
C ASN A 105 12.81 11.16 -9.87
N ASN A 106 13.57 10.97 -8.81
CA ASN A 106 14.92 10.37 -8.91
C ASN A 106 14.86 8.95 -9.45
N LYS A 107 13.87 8.15 -9.04
CA LYS A 107 13.69 6.80 -9.58
C LYS A 107 13.37 6.81 -11.06
N LYS A 108 12.58 7.78 -11.51
CA LYS A 108 12.23 7.91 -12.94
C LYS A 108 13.42 8.31 -13.79
N GLU A 109 14.35 9.06 -13.22
CA GLU A 109 15.56 9.51 -13.91
C GLU A 109 16.65 8.43 -13.95
N ALA A 110 16.57 7.48 -13.05
CA ALA A 110 17.53 6.38 -13.00
C ALA A 110 17.16 5.29 -14.00
#